data_fb97c60b4a0ccd3828521d1abf79ac67
#
_entry.id   fb97c60b4a0ccd3828521d1abf79ac67
#
_cell.length_a   1.000
_cell.length_b   1.000
_cell.length_c   1.000
_cell.angle_alpha   90.00
_cell.angle_beta   90.00
_cell.angle_gamma   90.00
#
_symmetry.space_group_name_H-M   'P 1'
#
loop_
_entity.id
_entity.type
_entity.pdbx_description
1 polymer ?
#
loop_
_entity_poly.entity_id
_entity_poly.type
_entity_poly.pdbx_seq_one_letter_code
_entity_poly.pdbx_strand_id
1 'polypeptide(L)'
;MEKSFGTLAVRAYTAGGALPVEGATVKIRDGSEVLYSLITDRDGLTERVRLETPSADLSLHPSPEEIPYSVYDVEVDSDGYEKKSVHGVSVFSGVDSIQLINLLPKISNSRTENEIFIPKYTDLE
;
A
#
# COMPACT_ATOMS: atom_id res chain seq x y z
N MET A 1 -18.02 -4.47 23.83
CA MET A 1 -17.47 -5.35 22.82
C MET A 1 -16.10 -4.88 22.40
N GLU A 2 -15.16 -5.78 22.41
CA GLU A 2 -13.79 -5.42 22.10
C GLU A 2 -13.55 -5.37 20.62
N LYS A 3 -12.71 -4.44 20.23
CA LYS A 3 -12.27 -4.35 18.85
C LYS A 3 -10.95 -5.07 18.70
N SER A 4 -10.74 -5.60 17.52
CA SER A 4 -9.49 -6.22 17.19
C SER A 4 -8.73 -5.34 16.23
N PHE A 5 -7.43 -5.54 16.18
CA PHE A 5 -6.57 -4.72 15.33
C PHE A 5 -5.52 -5.59 14.67
N GLY A 6 -5.20 -5.24 13.47
CA GLY A 6 -3.98 -5.69 12.84
C GLY A 6 -3.09 -4.50 12.64
N THR A 7 -1.90 -4.69 12.15
CA THR A 7 -1.01 -3.59 11.83
C THR A 7 -0.60 -3.64 10.39
N LEU A 8 -0.25 -2.47 9.87
CA LEU A 8 0.17 -2.35 8.49
C LEU A 8 1.31 -1.35 8.41
N ALA A 9 2.34 -1.70 7.69
CA ALA A 9 3.36 -0.77 7.26
C ALA A 9 3.43 -0.85 5.75
N VAL A 10 3.86 0.23 5.12
CA VAL A 10 3.96 0.30 3.68
C VAL A 10 5.42 0.54 3.31
N ARG A 11 5.90 -0.22 2.34
CA ARG A 11 7.25 -0.04 1.84
C ARG A 11 7.19 0.35 0.38
N ALA A 12 7.76 1.53 0.07
CA ALA A 12 7.80 2.04 -1.28
C ALA A 12 9.18 1.83 -1.85
N TYR A 13 9.25 1.30 -3.07
CA TYR A 13 10.53 1.06 -3.73
C TYR A 13 10.35 1.26 -5.22
N THR A 14 11.47 1.25 -5.93
CA THR A 14 11.47 1.34 -7.39
C THR A 14 12.56 0.42 -7.92
N ALA A 15 12.68 0.35 -9.22
CA ALA A 15 13.70 -0.47 -9.88
C ALA A 15 13.61 -1.94 -9.45
N GLY A 16 12.38 -2.47 -9.37
CA GLY A 16 12.18 -3.88 -9.06
C GLY A 16 12.56 -4.26 -7.66
N GLY A 17 12.49 -3.31 -6.73
CA GLY A 17 12.85 -3.58 -5.34
C GLY A 17 14.27 -3.21 -4.99
N ALA A 18 15.06 -2.76 -5.96
CA ALA A 18 16.47 -2.49 -5.72
C ALA A 18 16.69 -1.18 -4.96
N LEU A 19 15.77 -0.23 -5.09
CA LEU A 19 15.97 1.09 -4.49
C LEU A 19 14.78 1.48 -3.64
N PRO A 20 15.01 1.83 -2.37
CA PRO A 20 13.92 2.35 -1.55
C PRO A 20 13.58 3.77 -1.98
N VAL A 21 12.34 4.17 -1.76
CA VAL A 21 11.90 5.54 -2.05
C VAL A 21 11.66 6.23 -0.73
N GLU A 22 12.51 7.18 -0.40
CA GLU A 22 12.41 7.97 0.82
C GLU A 22 11.53 9.19 0.57
N GLY A 23 10.76 9.59 1.58
CA GLY A 23 9.99 10.81 1.51
C GLY A 23 8.68 10.68 0.75
N ALA A 24 8.25 9.48 0.45
CA ALA A 24 6.97 9.28 -0.21
C ALA A 24 5.84 9.48 0.80
N THR A 25 4.78 10.13 0.36
CA THR A 25 3.59 10.29 1.19
C THR A 25 2.68 9.09 1.01
N VAL A 26 2.34 8.45 2.11
CA VAL A 26 1.50 7.25 2.09
C VAL A 26 0.22 7.58 2.84
N LYS A 27 -0.92 7.40 2.18
CA LYS A 27 -2.21 7.59 2.82
C LYS A 27 -2.92 6.26 2.88
N ILE A 28 -3.43 5.95 4.05
CA ILE A 28 -4.22 4.74 4.26
C ILE A 28 -5.65 5.19 4.45
N ARG A 29 -6.54 4.66 3.62
CA ARG A 29 -7.93 5.11 3.57
C ARG A 29 -8.89 3.98 3.86
N ASP A 30 -10.01 4.35 4.45
CA ASP A 30 -11.16 3.48 4.56
C ASP A 30 -12.24 4.14 3.70
N GLY A 31 -12.43 3.61 2.51
CA GLY A 31 -13.29 4.29 1.54
C GLY A 31 -12.70 5.63 1.18
N SER A 32 -13.44 6.68 1.43
CA SER A 32 -12.95 8.04 1.12
C SER A 32 -12.28 8.71 2.31
N GLU A 33 -12.31 8.06 3.47
CA GLU A 33 -11.76 8.66 4.68
C GLU A 33 -10.28 8.31 4.82
N VAL A 34 -9.44 9.34 5.01
CA VAL A 34 -8.02 9.13 5.24
C VAL A 34 -7.80 8.85 6.72
N LEU A 35 -7.33 7.66 7.04
CA LEU A 35 -7.08 7.29 8.42
C LEU A 35 -5.69 7.68 8.86
N TYR A 36 -4.71 7.53 7.99
CA TYR A 36 -3.32 7.84 8.29
C TYR A 36 -2.66 8.50 7.10
N SER A 37 -1.76 9.42 7.39
CA SER A 37 -0.90 10.03 6.38
C SER A 37 0.51 9.91 6.90
N LEU A 38 1.34 9.15 6.21
CA LEU A 38 2.66 8.77 6.69
C LEU A 38 3.69 9.12 5.63
N ILE A 39 4.96 9.16 6.06
CA ILE A 39 6.06 9.44 5.14
C ILE A 39 7.08 8.32 5.29
N THR A 40 7.58 7.83 4.16
CA THR A 40 8.57 6.76 4.18
C THR A 40 9.93 7.28 4.62
N ASP A 41 10.66 6.42 5.33
CA ASP A 41 11.99 6.74 5.79
C ASP A 41 13.02 6.37 4.71
N ARG A 42 14.30 6.39 5.09
CA ARG A 42 15.36 6.15 4.11
C ARG A 42 15.33 4.71 3.57
N ASP A 43 14.68 3.81 4.25
CA ASP A 43 14.51 2.43 3.76
C ASP A 43 13.24 2.27 2.97
N GLY A 44 12.50 3.35 2.74
CA GLY A 44 11.25 3.32 2.01
C GLY A 44 10.09 2.82 2.85
N LEU A 45 10.25 2.73 4.15
CA LEU A 45 9.27 2.11 5.03
C LEU A 45 8.58 3.16 5.88
N THR A 46 7.27 3.02 6.02
CA THR A 46 6.51 3.87 6.95
C THR A 46 6.56 3.26 8.35
N GLU A 47 6.19 4.07 9.33
CA GLU A 47 5.94 3.47 10.63
C GLU A 47 4.74 2.54 10.54
N ARG A 48 4.67 1.63 11.48
CA ARG A 48 3.61 0.63 11.53
C ARG A 48 2.42 1.23 12.24
N VAL A 49 1.23 1.09 11.64
CA VAL A 49 0.03 1.65 12.22
C VAL A 49 -0.97 0.54 12.50
N ARG A 50 -1.82 0.80 13.49
CA ARG A 50 -2.89 -0.13 13.86
C ARG A 50 -4.14 0.19 13.06
N LEU A 51 -4.75 -0.85 12.55
CA LEU A 51 -5.99 -0.71 11.81
C LEU A 51 -7.03 -1.67 12.38
N GLU A 52 -8.25 -1.18 12.47
CA GLU A 52 -9.32 -1.93 13.06
C GLU A 52 -9.73 -3.08 12.17
N THR A 53 -9.98 -4.23 12.79
CA THR A 53 -10.46 -5.41 12.09
C THR A 53 -11.67 -5.94 12.85
N PRO A 54 -12.46 -6.84 12.25
CA PRO A 54 -13.52 -7.48 13.01
C PRO A 54 -12.94 -8.23 14.19
N SER A 55 -13.72 -8.33 15.25
CA SER A 55 -13.27 -9.01 16.46
C SER A 55 -13.15 -10.51 16.18
N ALA A 56 -12.06 -11.11 16.63
CA ALA A 56 -11.88 -12.54 16.52
C ALA A 56 -12.94 -13.30 17.32
N ASP A 57 -13.53 -12.63 18.32
CA ASP A 57 -14.54 -13.26 19.14
C ASP A 57 -15.85 -13.45 18.41
N LEU A 58 -16.03 -12.86 17.26
CA LEU A 58 -17.27 -13.05 16.51
C LEU A 58 -17.37 -14.42 15.90
N SER A 59 -16.27 -15.14 15.81
CA SER A 59 -16.29 -16.48 15.23
C SER A 59 -16.25 -17.50 16.34
N LEU A 60 -17.30 -18.30 16.46
CA LEU A 60 -17.35 -19.34 17.44
C LEU A 60 -16.57 -20.57 17.00
N HIS A 61 -16.36 -20.71 15.71
CA HIS A 61 -15.66 -21.87 15.17
C HIS A 61 -14.61 -21.39 14.18
N PRO A 62 -13.59 -20.70 14.69
CA PRO A 62 -12.61 -20.13 13.76
C PRO A 62 -11.83 -21.22 13.05
N SER A 63 -11.65 -21.04 11.78
CA SER A 63 -10.74 -21.87 11.01
C SER A 63 -9.70 -20.94 10.41
N PRO A 64 -8.60 -21.50 9.91
CA PRO A 64 -7.57 -20.64 9.32
C PRO A 64 -8.09 -19.80 8.18
N GLU A 65 -9.10 -20.25 7.46
CA GLU A 65 -9.66 -19.49 6.37
C GLU A 65 -10.55 -18.36 6.83
N GLU A 66 -10.91 -18.37 8.11
CA GLU A 66 -11.87 -17.41 8.62
C GLU A 66 -11.23 -16.40 9.56
N ILE A 67 -9.93 -16.17 9.41
CA ILE A 67 -9.27 -15.15 10.21
C ILE A 67 -9.90 -13.81 9.88
N PRO A 68 -10.37 -13.07 10.90
CA PRO A 68 -11.04 -11.80 10.65
C PRO A 68 -10.13 -10.80 9.99
N TYR A 69 -10.65 -10.09 9.00
CA TYR A 69 -9.86 -9.08 8.32
C TYR A 69 -10.75 -7.94 7.84
N SER A 70 -10.11 -6.83 7.58
CA SER A 70 -10.72 -5.67 6.94
C SER A 70 -9.87 -5.29 5.76
N VAL A 71 -10.43 -4.53 4.84
CA VAL A 71 -9.69 -4.07 3.67
C VAL A 71 -9.58 -2.56 3.70
N TYR A 72 -8.44 -2.07 3.26
CA TYR A 72 -8.15 -0.65 3.23
C TYR A 72 -7.49 -0.32 1.91
N ASP A 73 -7.52 0.96 1.57
CA ASP A 73 -6.85 1.43 0.36
C ASP A 73 -5.58 2.15 0.76
N VAL A 74 -4.54 1.97 -0.04
CA VAL A 74 -3.25 2.61 0.20
C VAL A 74 -2.89 3.42 -1.04
N GLU A 75 -2.54 4.68 -0.81
CA GLU A 75 -2.18 5.58 -1.88
C GLU A 75 -0.78 6.12 -1.59
N VAL A 76 0.11 6.06 -2.58
CA VAL A 76 1.49 6.51 -2.41
C VAL A 76 1.81 7.53 -3.49
N ASP A 77 2.37 8.65 -3.07
CA ASP A 77 2.73 9.73 -3.97
C ASP A 77 4.11 10.25 -3.58
N SER A 78 4.97 10.44 -4.56
CA SER A 78 6.31 10.95 -4.33
C SER A 78 6.75 11.76 -5.54
N ASP A 79 7.52 12.80 -5.29
CA ASP A 79 8.05 13.63 -6.37
C ASP A 79 8.86 12.79 -7.33
N GLY A 80 8.59 12.94 -8.61
CA GLY A 80 9.31 12.21 -9.63
C GLY A 80 8.76 10.82 -9.92
N TYR A 81 7.70 10.42 -9.22
CA TYR A 81 7.09 9.11 -9.42
C TYR A 81 5.63 9.25 -9.71
N GLU A 82 5.10 8.29 -10.43
CA GLU A 82 3.67 8.24 -10.67
C GLU A 82 2.96 7.83 -9.40
N LYS A 83 1.83 8.47 -9.12
CA LYS A 83 1.02 8.14 -7.97
C LYS A 83 0.48 6.71 -8.11
N LYS A 84 0.52 5.98 -7.03
CA LYS A 84 0.07 4.59 -7.04
C LYS A 84 -1.00 4.39 -5.99
N SER A 85 -2.07 3.72 -6.38
CA SER A 85 -3.13 3.36 -5.45
C SER A 85 -3.32 1.86 -5.49
N VAL A 86 -3.42 1.26 -4.32
CA VAL A 86 -3.69 -0.17 -4.19
C VAL A 86 -4.95 -0.31 -3.38
N HIS A 87 -5.94 -0.95 -3.97
CA HIS A 87 -7.25 -1.11 -3.33
C HIS A 87 -7.36 -2.51 -2.76
N GLY A 88 -8.07 -2.61 -1.63
CA GLY A 88 -8.35 -3.93 -1.08
C GLY A 88 -7.18 -4.57 -0.37
N VAL A 89 -6.35 -3.76 0.28
CA VAL A 89 -5.26 -4.30 1.07
C VAL A 89 -5.84 -4.92 2.32
N SER A 90 -5.61 -6.22 2.51
CA SER A 90 -6.21 -6.96 3.62
C SER A 90 -5.35 -6.81 4.87
N VAL A 91 -6.01 -6.51 5.98
CA VAL A 91 -5.36 -6.41 7.28
C VAL A 91 -6.06 -7.41 8.19
N PHE A 92 -5.30 -8.33 8.75
CA PHE A 92 -5.87 -9.42 9.54
C PHE A 92 -5.66 -9.17 11.01
N SER A 93 -6.65 -9.57 11.80
CA SER A 93 -6.61 -9.43 13.24
C SER A 93 -5.37 -10.09 13.82
N GLY A 94 -4.60 -9.32 14.60
CA GLY A 94 -3.43 -9.85 15.28
C GLY A 94 -2.22 -10.10 14.39
N VAL A 95 -2.26 -9.64 13.13
CA VAL A 95 -1.18 -9.91 12.17
C VAL A 95 -0.49 -8.61 11.83
N ASP A 96 0.83 -8.65 11.79
CA ASP A 96 1.64 -7.52 11.32
C ASP A 96 1.92 -7.72 9.85
N SER A 97 1.48 -6.77 9.03
CA SER A 97 1.59 -6.87 7.58
C SER A 97 2.42 -5.75 7.02
N ILE A 98 3.05 -6.01 5.88
CA ILE A 98 3.76 -4.98 5.12
C ILE A 98 3.25 -5.05 3.70
N GLN A 99 2.79 -3.90 3.19
CA GLN A 99 2.37 -3.80 1.81
C GLN A 99 3.51 -3.22 0.99
N LEU A 100 3.97 -3.99 0.01
CA LEU A 100 5.05 -3.55 -0.87
C LEU A 100 4.45 -2.82 -2.06
N ILE A 101 4.99 -1.67 -2.39
CA ILE A 101 4.50 -0.87 -3.50
C ILE A 101 5.67 -0.43 -4.37
N ASN A 102 5.62 -0.83 -5.62
CA ASN A 102 6.64 -0.45 -6.58
C ASN A 102 6.21 0.82 -7.29
N LEU A 103 7.01 1.87 -7.19
CA LEU A 103 6.72 3.15 -7.81
C LEU A 103 7.45 3.25 -9.14
N LEU A 104 6.78 3.85 -10.12
CA LEU A 104 7.33 4.04 -11.44
C LEU A 104 7.72 5.49 -11.60
N PRO A 105 8.93 5.77 -12.09
CA PRO A 105 9.34 7.16 -12.34
C PRO A 105 8.45 7.80 -13.39
N LYS A 106 8.16 9.09 -13.19
CA LYS A 106 7.43 9.85 -14.20
C LYS A 106 8.31 10.06 -15.40
N ILE A 107 7.70 9.99 -16.56
CA ILE A 107 8.36 10.37 -17.78
C ILE A 107 8.19 11.87 -17.90
N SER A 108 9.27 12.59 -17.73
CA SER A 108 9.13 14.01 -17.64
C SER A 108 8.95 14.67 -18.92
N ASN A 109 8.97 14.33 -20.00
CA ASN A 109 8.83 15.15 -21.10
C ASN A 109 7.87 14.93 -21.88
N SER A 110 7.37 15.47 -22.01
CA SER A 110 6.53 15.26 -22.58
C SER A 110 6.49 14.87 -23.90
N ARG A 111 6.72 14.64 -24.35
CA ARG A 111 6.73 14.13 -25.28
C ARG A 111 6.28 13.13 -25.37
N THR A 112 5.54 13.19 -25.38
CA THR A 112 5.30 12.38 -25.30
C THR A 112 5.04 11.60 -25.53
N GLU A 113 4.94 11.56 -25.86
CA GLU A 113 5.09 10.91 -26.07
C GLU A 113 4.89 9.94 -25.74
N ASN A 114 4.52 9.88 -26.05
CA ASN A 114 4.69 9.13 -25.81
C ASN A 114 4.31 8.18 -25.66
N GLU A 115 4.15 8.13 -26.01
CA GLU A 115 4.25 7.58 -25.97
C GLU A 115 4.18 6.51 -25.78
N ILE A 116 4.10 6.36 -26.16
CA ILE A 116 4.49 5.64 -26.05
C ILE A 116 4.24 4.59 -25.70
N PHE A 117 4.15 4.53 -26.15
CA PHE A 117 4.48 3.93 -25.80
C PHE A 117 4.30 2.97 -25.49
N ILE A 118 4.13 2.79 -25.92
CA ILE A 118 4.38 2.08 -25.69
C ILE A 118 4.16 1.03 -25.29
N PRO A 119 4.05 0.91 -25.62
CA PRO A 119 4.23 0.12 -25.18
C PRO A 119 4.07 -0.82 -24.80
N LYS A 120 3.94 -0.92 -25.14
CA LYS A 120 4.28 -1.43 -24.85
C LYS A 120 4.40 -2.31 -24.28
N TYR A 121 4.24 -2.42 -24.61
CA TYR A 121 4.74 -2.90 -24.11
C TYR A 121 4.62 -3.62 -23.56
N THR A 122 4.30 -3.74 -23.98
CA THR A 122 4.65 -4.17 -23.61
C THR A 122 4.75 -4.90 -23.27
N ASP A 123 4.52 -4.88 -23.81
CA ASP A 123 5.19 -5.22 -23.60
C ASP A 123 5.60 -5.75 -23.23
N LEU A 124 5.34 -5.81 -23.61
CA LEU A 124 6.05 -5.96 -23.37
C LEU A 124 6.20 -6.48 -22.88
N GLU A 125 6.01 -6.50 -23.13
CA GLU A 125 6.38 -6.58 -22.79
C GLU A 125 6.50 -6.90 -22.50
#